data_784b595de0bae0ecec0d3d0929499ba5
#
_entry.id   784b595de0bae0ecec0d3d0929499ba5
#
_cell.length_a   1.000
_cell.length_b   1.000
_cell.length_c   1.000
_cell.angle_alpha   90.00
_cell.angle_beta   90.00
_cell.angle_gamma   90.00
#
_symmetry.space_group_name_H-M   'P 1'
#
loop_
_entity.id
_entity.type
_entity.pdbx_description
1 polymer ?
#
loop_
_entity_poly.entity_id
_entity_poly.type
_entity_poly.pdbx_seq_one_letter_code
_entity_poly.pdbx_strand_id
1 'polypeptide(L)'
;MRDTTLQHRGTLPVIQGSCVIRNNDVSTWSLTVDGNNVRSERFQPGWGIQIFDEFGNQVLSGPATEMKTVVSGNNRTRTITISGVSDDVYLSDSLVIPNPTAGATANSDLWKATGPAETVMRKLVNEQIGPSAPADYKIANLTLAPNLARGKSVSVSERFTNILEVLQAQATAATLLFTVRQAGNVLQFRVSESRDLVKAVRLTRHNGAVGEYSTERKAPDATEAIVGGVGSGATRKMWRVANPVGDWGRRVTKFVDRQSTSSENELQQAAENELENKGEKASVTFEANDIPRLRYGRDYQVGDKITVNLDESLIQDTLQVAEMSWDEKGRVTKMQVGPVADESKLNPSTGVVLDLYKQIWAEVRRNQTR
;
A
#
# COMPACT_ATOMS: atom_id res chain seq x y z
N MET A 1 5.25 -21.33 1.13
CA MET A 1 4.61 -21.40 -0.21
C MET A 1 3.16 -21.76 -0.06
N ARG A 2 2.33 -21.23 -0.92
CA ARG A 2 0.92 -21.61 -1.09
C ARG A 2 0.62 -21.83 -2.57
N ASP A 3 -0.31 -22.72 -2.87
CA ASP A 3 -0.80 -22.92 -4.24
C ASP A 3 -1.93 -21.94 -4.59
N THR A 4 -2.50 -22.08 -5.79
CA THR A 4 -3.61 -21.29 -6.29
C THR A 4 -4.91 -21.44 -5.48
N THR A 5 -5.02 -22.51 -4.68
CA THR A 5 -6.16 -22.75 -3.79
C THR A 5 -5.87 -22.33 -2.34
N LEU A 6 -4.79 -21.57 -2.12
CA LEU A 6 -4.30 -21.09 -0.83
C LEU A 6 -3.86 -22.17 0.15
N GLN A 7 -3.65 -23.42 -0.34
CA GLN A 7 -3.16 -24.50 0.50
C GLN A 7 -1.66 -24.36 0.73
N HIS A 8 -1.20 -24.59 1.95
CA HIS A 8 0.21 -24.58 2.31
C HIS A 8 0.94 -25.76 1.63
N ARG A 9 2.02 -25.46 0.90
CA ARG A 9 2.85 -26.44 0.13
C ARG A 9 4.27 -26.58 0.63
N GLY A 10 4.58 -26.04 1.80
CA GLY A 10 5.89 -26.09 2.44
C GLY A 10 6.60 -24.76 2.53
N THR A 11 7.86 -24.78 2.99
CA THR A 11 8.72 -23.60 3.15
C THR A 11 9.76 -23.55 2.04
N LEU A 12 10.11 -22.31 1.60
CA LEU A 12 11.23 -22.07 0.67
C LEU A 12 12.54 -21.91 1.46
N PRO A 13 13.62 -22.53 1.02
CA PRO A 13 14.97 -22.26 1.53
C PRO A 13 15.50 -20.96 0.90
N VAL A 14 15.17 -19.83 1.50
CA VAL A 14 15.54 -18.49 1.00
C VAL A 14 16.98 -18.19 1.35
N ILE A 15 17.80 -17.80 0.35
CA ILE A 15 19.17 -17.34 0.51
C ILE A 15 19.18 -15.86 0.89
N GLN A 16 18.40 -15.08 0.16
CA GLN A 16 18.18 -13.65 0.44
C GLN A 16 16.77 -13.25 0.06
N GLY A 17 16.24 -12.23 0.71
CA GLY A 17 14.90 -11.74 0.42
C GLY A 17 14.76 -10.28 0.71
N SER A 18 13.72 -9.70 0.15
CA SER A 18 13.28 -8.35 0.46
C SER A 18 11.77 -8.26 0.38
N CYS A 19 11.20 -7.34 1.15
CA CYS A 19 9.82 -6.93 0.99
C CYS A 19 9.67 -5.45 1.31
N VAL A 20 8.75 -4.81 0.62
CA VAL A 20 8.35 -3.42 0.84
C VAL A 20 6.90 -3.41 1.26
N ILE A 21 6.65 -3.16 2.53
CA ILE A 21 5.32 -3.08 3.11
C ILE A 21 4.84 -1.64 3.00
N ARG A 22 3.65 -1.44 2.44
CA ARG A 22 3.04 -0.13 2.23
C ARG A 22 1.72 -0.01 2.97
N ASN A 23 1.49 1.19 3.49
CA ASN A 23 0.24 1.52 4.15
C ASN A 23 -0.88 1.69 3.12
N ASN A 24 -1.97 0.93 3.28
CA ASN A 24 -3.15 1.02 2.42
C ASN A 24 -2.84 0.89 0.91
N ASP A 25 -1.82 0.09 0.57
CA ASP A 25 -1.39 -0.05 -0.82
C ASP A 25 -0.79 -1.44 -1.07
N VAL A 26 -0.58 -1.76 -2.34
CA VAL A 26 0.01 -3.03 -2.75
C VAL A 26 1.49 -3.08 -2.35
N SER A 27 1.82 -4.01 -1.48
CA SER A 27 3.18 -4.31 -1.05
C SER A 27 3.87 -5.23 -2.07
N THR A 28 5.21 -5.24 -2.06
CA THR A 28 6.00 -6.06 -2.98
C THR A 28 6.98 -6.96 -2.23
N TRP A 29 7.39 -8.06 -2.84
CA TRP A 29 8.37 -8.97 -2.27
C TRP A 29 9.24 -9.60 -3.36
N SER A 30 10.47 -9.99 -2.98
CA SER A 30 11.38 -10.71 -3.85
C SER A 30 12.22 -11.68 -3.01
N LEU A 31 12.34 -12.91 -3.45
CA LEU A 31 13.06 -13.98 -2.76
C LEU A 31 14.01 -14.67 -3.74
N THR A 32 15.26 -14.82 -3.33
CA THR A 32 16.24 -15.62 -4.07
C THR A 32 16.46 -16.95 -3.34
N VAL A 33 16.34 -18.04 -4.06
CA VAL A 33 16.45 -19.41 -3.55
C VAL A 33 17.48 -20.22 -4.36
N ASP A 34 18.03 -21.26 -3.76
CA ASP A 34 18.85 -22.23 -4.49
C ASP A 34 17.98 -23.01 -5.48
N GLY A 35 18.25 -22.84 -6.76
CA GLY A 35 17.54 -23.52 -7.85
C GLY A 35 17.83 -25.01 -7.97
N ASN A 36 18.84 -25.53 -7.28
CA ASN A 36 19.14 -26.96 -7.20
C ASN A 36 18.41 -27.65 -6.06
N ASN A 37 17.67 -26.87 -5.23
CA ASN A 37 16.89 -27.43 -4.13
C ASN A 37 15.53 -27.93 -4.63
N VAL A 38 15.21 -29.21 -4.35
CA VAL A 38 13.93 -29.84 -4.73
C VAL A 38 12.68 -29.03 -4.29
N ARG A 39 12.76 -28.30 -3.19
CA ARG A 39 11.63 -27.46 -2.71
C ARG A 39 11.45 -26.22 -3.60
N SER A 40 12.56 -25.63 -4.06
CA SER A 40 12.53 -24.49 -4.97
C SER A 40 11.95 -24.86 -6.34
N GLU A 41 12.27 -26.05 -6.84
CA GLU A 41 11.77 -26.57 -8.12
C GLU A 41 10.26 -26.84 -8.13
N ARG A 42 9.65 -27.05 -6.95
CA ARG A 42 8.21 -27.26 -6.82
C ARG A 42 7.39 -26.00 -6.94
N PHE A 43 8.00 -24.81 -6.84
CA PHE A 43 7.28 -23.55 -6.96
C PHE A 43 6.82 -23.37 -8.41
N GLN A 44 5.54 -23.07 -8.62
CA GLN A 44 4.92 -23.00 -9.95
C GLN A 44 4.29 -21.63 -10.19
N PRO A 45 4.14 -21.19 -11.46
CA PRO A 45 3.36 -20.03 -11.81
C PRO A 45 1.95 -20.08 -11.18
N GLY A 46 1.48 -18.94 -10.70
CA GLY A 46 0.21 -18.84 -9.98
C GLY A 46 0.29 -19.16 -8.48
N TRP A 47 1.41 -19.73 -8.01
CA TRP A 47 1.63 -19.91 -6.58
C TRP A 47 1.99 -18.58 -5.91
N GLY A 48 1.92 -18.55 -4.59
CA GLY A 48 2.28 -17.40 -3.78
C GLY A 48 3.01 -17.79 -2.51
N ILE A 49 3.19 -16.81 -1.66
CA ILE A 49 3.91 -16.96 -0.40
C ILE A 49 3.13 -16.40 0.78
N GLN A 50 3.58 -16.76 1.97
CA GLN A 50 3.34 -16.07 3.23
C GLN A 50 4.70 -15.83 3.87
N ILE A 51 5.00 -14.59 4.25
CA ILE A 51 6.19 -14.19 4.99
C ILE A 51 5.79 -13.94 6.43
N PHE A 52 6.53 -14.53 7.36
CA PHE A 52 6.37 -14.35 8.79
C PHE A 52 7.62 -13.74 9.39
N ASP A 53 7.44 -12.89 10.39
CA ASP A 53 8.54 -12.36 11.19
C ASP A 53 9.05 -13.38 12.22
N GLU A 54 10.06 -13.01 12.97
CA GLU A 54 10.64 -13.82 14.04
C GLU A 54 9.69 -14.05 15.23
N PHE A 55 8.62 -13.27 15.32
CA PHE A 55 7.57 -13.39 16.34
C PHE A 55 6.40 -14.28 15.89
N GLY A 56 6.44 -14.77 14.64
CA GLY A 56 5.37 -15.58 14.04
C GLY A 56 4.20 -14.75 13.49
N ASN A 57 4.31 -13.42 13.42
CA ASN A 57 3.29 -12.58 12.80
C ASN A 57 3.45 -12.63 11.27
N GLN A 58 2.34 -12.73 10.58
CA GLN A 58 2.34 -12.63 9.12
C GLN A 58 2.63 -11.20 8.70
N VAL A 59 3.79 -10.98 8.09
CA VAL A 59 4.21 -9.68 7.54
C VAL A 59 3.49 -9.41 6.24
N LEU A 60 3.44 -10.40 5.35
CA LEU A 60 2.87 -10.30 4.02
C LEU A 60 2.39 -11.67 3.53
N SER A 61 1.34 -11.68 2.74
CA SER A 61 0.98 -12.80 1.87
C SER A 61 0.67 -12.28 0.46
N GLY A 62 0.97 -13.08 -0.57
CA GLY A 62 0.67 -12.63 -1.90
C GLY A 62 1.11 -13.57 -3.02
N PRO A 63 0.57 -13.39 -4.24
CA PRO A 63 0.93 -14.17 -5.41
C PRO A 63 2.30 -13.78 -5.95
N ALA A 64 2.97 -14.74 -6.60
CA ALA A 64 4.13 -14.48 -7.43
C ALA A 64 3.69 -13.91 -8.78
N THR A 65 4.43 -12.91 -9.26
CA THR A 65 4.21 -12.28 -10.57
C THR A 65 5.36 -12.54 -11.53
N GLU A 66 6.53 -12.89 -11.01
CA GLU A 66 7.72 -13.13 -11.82
C GLU A 66 8.58 -14.25 -11.23
N MET A 67 9.16 -15.05 -12.12
CA MET A 67 10.17 -16.05 -11.78
C MET A 67 11.34 -15.95 -12.75
N LYS A 68 12.54 -15.70 -12.23
CA LYS A 68 13.76 -15.62 -13.02
C LYS A 68 14.76 -16.67 -12.57
N THR A 69 15.23 -17.48 -13.50
CA THR A 69 16.27 -18.47 -13.26
C THR A 69 17.59 -18.00 -13.86
N VAL A 70 18.65 -18.05 -13.06
CA VAL A 70 20.02 -17.77 -13.51
C VAL A 70 20.86 -19.01 -13.27
N VAL A 71 21.55 -19.46 -14.33
CA VAL A 71 22.48 -20.59 -14.29
C VAL A 71 23.89 -20.07 -14.57
N SER A 72 24.84 -20.32 -13.69
CA SER A 72 26.24 -19.94 -13.91
C SER A 72 26.92 -20.84 -14.94
N GLY A 73 27.98 -20.30 -15.61
CA GLY A 73 28.60 -20.87 -16.83
C GLY A 73 29.00 -22.33 -16.81
N ASN A 74 29.09 -23.00 -15.66
CA ASN A 74 29.43 -24.42 -15.54
C ASN A 74 28.26 -25.27 -15.03
N ASN A 75 27.02 -24.81 -15.12
CA ASN A 75 25.81 -25.48 -14.59
C ASN A 75 25.86 -25.88 -13.10
N ARG A 76 26.82 -25.38 -12.34
CA ARG A 76 27.02 -25.76 -10.94
C ARG A 76 26.20 -24.93 -9.95
N THR A 77 25.89 -23.69 -10.31
CA THR A 77 25.10 -22.81 -9.47
C THR A 77 23.86 -22.36 -10.23
N ARG A 78 22.70 -22.73 -9.73
CA ARG A 78 21.41 -22.31 -10.25
C ARG A 78 20.71 -21.53 -9.16
N THR A 79 20.35 -20.30 -9.43
CA THR A 79 19.53 -19.47 -8.53
C THR A 79 18.19 -19.14 -9.18
N ILE A 80 17.14 -19.14 -8.37
CA ILE A 80 15.81 -18.74 -8.81
C ILE A 80 15.42 -17.53 -7.98
N THR A 81 15.13 -16.42 -8.63
CA THR A 81 14.51 -15.25 -8.02
C THR A 81 13.02 -15.28 -8.31
N ILE A 82 12.22 -15.26 -7.26
CA ILE A 82 10.76 -15.23 -7.31
C ILE A 82 10.32 -13.90 -6.73
N SER A 83 9.59 -13.14 -7.50
CA SER A 83 9.07 -11.83 -7.07
C SER A 83 7.55 -11.79 -7.18
N GLY A 84 6.93 -10.95 -6.39
CA GLY A 84 5.49 -10.81 -6.40
C GLY A 84 5.00 -9.63 -5.57
N VAL A 85 3.70 -9.62 -5.36
CA VAL A 85 2.97 -8.54 -4.71
C VAL A 85 2.14 -9.07 -3.55
N SER A 86 1.62 -8.19 -2.68
CA SER A 86 0.69 -8.58 -1.63
C SER A 86 -0.69 -8.95 -2.19
N ASP A 87 -1.49 -9.62 -1.37
CA ASP A 87 -2.87 -9.94 -1.73
C ASP A 87 -3.76 -8.71 -1.92
N ASP A 88 -3.30 -7.52 -1.52
CA ASP A 88 -3.96 -6.25 -1.83
C ASP A 88 -4.04 -5.98 -3.34
N VAL A 89 -3.26 -6.68 -4.16
CA VAL A 89 -3.30 -6.60 -5.63
C VAL A 89 -4.70 -6.85 -6.19
N TYR A 90 -5.49 -7.72 -5.58
CA TYR A 90 -6.86 -7.97 -6.03
C TYR A 90 -7.76 -6.72 -5.96
N LEU A 91 -7.42 -5.76 -5.10
CA LEU A 91 -8.11 -4.47 -5.02
C LEU A 91 -7.67 -3.55 -6.16
N SER A 92 -6.39 -3.58 -6.54
CA SER A 92 -5.85 -2.77 -7.64
C SER A 92 -6.19 -3.30 -9.01
N ASP A 93 -6.42 -4.61 -9.13
CA ASP A 93 -6.76 -5.25 -10.41
C ASP A 93 -8.26 -5.13 -10.75
N SER A 94 -9.06 -4.51 -9.86
CA SER A 94 -10.51 -4.48 -9.97
C SER A 94 -11.07 -3.07 -10.03
N LEU A 95 -12.17 -2.91 -10.77
CA LEU A 95 -12.87 -1.63 -10.94
C LEU A 95 -14.22 -1.64 -10.23
N VAL A 96 -14.69 -0.46 -9.85
CA VAL A 96 -16.05 -0.25 -9.33
C VAL A 96 -17.04 -0.30 -10.47
N ILE A 97 -17.82 -1.36 -10.55
CA ILE A 97 -18.90 -1.54 -11.53
C ILE A 97 -20.18 -0.98 -10.93
N PRO A 98 -20.89 -0.05 -11.59
CA PRO A 98 -22.08 0.61 -11.05
C PRO A 98 -23.17 -0.36 -10.57
N ASN A 99 -23.41 -1.41 -11.35
CA ASN A 99 -24.33 -2.49 -11.00
C ASN A 99 -23.70 -3.84 -11.38
N PRO A 100 -22.93 -4.45 -10.48
CA PRO A 100 -22.21 -5.68 -10.78
C PRO A 100 -23.13 -6.81 -11.23
N THR A 101 -24.34 -6.90 -10.68
CA THR A 101 -25.31 -7.96 -11.01
C THR A 101 -25.90 -7.83 -12.41
N ALA A 102 -25.97 -6.63 -12.95
CA ALA A 102 -26.42 -6.37 -14.32
C ALA A 102 -25.25 -6.40 -15.34
N GLY A 103 -24.01 -6.47 -14.85
CA GLY A 103 -22.79 -6.51 -15.67
C GLY A 103 -22.19 -5.14 -15.98
N ALA A 104 -20.93 -5.14 -16.44
CA ALA A 104 -20.16 -3.92 -16.68
C ALA A 104 -20.71 -3.04 -17.80
N THR A 105 -21.43 -3.62 -18.75
CA THR A 105 -22.03 -2.92 -19.89
C THR A 105 -23.44 -2.42 -19.63
N ALA A 106 -24.01 -2.73 -18.45
CA ALA A 106 -25.35 -2.27 -18.09
C ALA A 106 -25.38 -0.74 -17.98
N ASN A 107 -26.46 -0.13 -18.48
CA ASN A 107 -26.66 1.30 -18.39
C ASN A 107 -27.11 1.68 -16.97
N SER A 108 -26.13 1.81 -16.08
CA SER A 108 -26.31 2.19 -14.67
C SER A 108 -25.48 3.43 -14.37
N ASP A 109 -26.04 4.33 -13.55
CA ASP A 109 -25.38 5.61 -13.27
C ASP A 109 -24.07 5.47 -12.46
N LEU A 110 -24.19 5.09 -11.20
CA LEU A 110 -23.10 5.07 -10.23
C LEU A 110 -23.35 3.99 -9.17
N TRP A 111 -22.31 3.37 -8.68
CA TRP A 111 -22.34 2.66 -7.41
C TRP A 111 -22.38 3.67 -6.28
N LYS A 112 -23.31 3.53 -5.33
CA LYS A 112 -23.47 4.48 -4.22
C LYS A 112 -23.54 3.76 -2.89
N ALA A 113 -22.86 4.36 -1.90
CA ALA A 113 -22.95 3.92 -0.52
C ALA A 113 -22.72 5.09 0.44
N THR A 114 -23.43 5.08 1.56
CA THR A 114 -23.28 6.07 2.64
C THR A 114 -23.31 5.36 3.99
N GLY A 115 -22.49 5.79 4.92
CA GLY A 115 -22.39 5.22 6.27
C GLY A 115 -21.00 5.33 6.85
N PRO A 116 -20.72 4.68 8.00
CA PRO A 116 -19.37 4.60 8.55
C PRO A 116 -18.37 4.10 7.51
N ALA A 117 -17.18 4.70 7.48
CA ALA A 117 -16.20 4.43 6.42
C ALA A 117 -15.87 2.93 6.27
N GLU A 118 -15.66 2.21 7.38
CA GLU A 118 -15.44 0.77 7.35
C GLU A 118 -16.61 0.02 6.69
N THR A 119 -17.84 0.38 7.02
CA THR A 119 -19.05 -0.25 6.44
C THR A 119 -19.12 -0.03 4.94
N VAL A 120 -18.82 1.18 4.47
CA VAL A 120 -18.80 1.53 3.04
C VAL A 120 -17.69 0.79 2.31
N MET A 121 -16.47 0.78 2.86
CA MET A 121 -15.33 0.05 2.29
C MET A 121 -15.61 -1.45 2.16
N ARG A 122 -16.17 -2.05 3.20
CA ARG A 122 -16.54 -3.47 3.22
C ARG A 122 -17.67 -3.79 2.23
N LYS A 123 -18.68 -2.91 2.13
CA LYS A 123 -19.75 -3.04 1.15
C LYS A 123 -19.19 -3.02 -0.27
N LEU A 124 -18.29 -2.08 -0.58
CA LEU A 124 -17.61 -1.99 -1.86
C LEU A 124 -16.92 -3.31 -2.22
N VAL A 125 -16.02 -3.79 -1.37
CA VAL A 125 -15.28 -5.04 -1.61
C VAL A 125 -16.23 -6.23 -1.74
N ASN A 126 -17.25 -6.32 -0.86
CA ASN A 126 -18.18 -7.44 -0.86
C ASN A 126 -18.99 -7.55 -2.16
N GLU A 127 -19.50 -6.42 -2.66
CA GLU A 127 -20.37 -6.37 -3.84
C GLU A 127 -19.59 -6.43 -5.16
N GLN A 128 -18.33 -5.94 -5.17
CA GLN A 128 -17.54 -5.86 -6.40
C GLN A 128 -16.72 -7.13 -6.67
N ILE A 129 -16.07 -7.68 -5.64
CA ILE A 129 -15.13 -8.82 -5.79
C ILE A 129 -15.28 -9.89 -4.69
N GLY A 130 -16.09 -9.64 -3.68
CA GLY A 130 -16.25 -10.49 -2.50
C GLY A 130 -17.36 -11.53 -2.62
N PRO A 131 -17.83 -12.06 -1.48
CA PRO A 131 -18.85 -13.12 -1.45
C PRO A 131 -20.14 -12.79 -2.18
N SER A 132 -20.57 -11.52 -2.20
CA SER A 132 -21.81 -11.08 -2.88
C SER A 132 -21.59 -10.62 -4.31
N ALA A 133 -20.34 -10.65 -4.81
CA ALA A 133 -20.06 -10.32 -6.20
C ALA A 133 -20.58 -11.41 -7.15
N PRO A 134 -20.98 -11.05 -8.39
CA PRO A 134 -21.25 -12.01 -9.45
C PRO A 134 -20.06 -12.95 -9.71
N ALA A 135 -20.34 -14.15 -10.20
CA ALA A 135 -19.31 -15.18 -10.41
C ALA A 135 -18.13 -14.71 -11.26
N ASP A 136 -18.38 -13.87 -12.26
CA ASP A 136 -17.37 -13.36 -13.20
C ASP A 136 -16.38 -12.37 -12.56
N TYR A 137 -16.76 -11.74 -11.44
CA TYR A 137 -15.93 -10.75 -10.73
C TYR A 137 -15.43 -11.24 -9.37
N LYS A 138 -16.00 -12.33 -8.90
CA LYS A 138 -15.74 -12.85 -7.57
C LYS A 138 -14.34 -13.43 -7.44
N ILE A 139 -13.56 -12.91 -6.50
CA ILE A 139 -12.29 -13.52 -6.11
C ILE A 139 -12.56 -14.77 -5.26
N ALA A 140 -12.02 -15.90 -5.72
CA ALA A 140 -12.17 -17.16 -5.01
C ALA A 140 -11.62 -17.09 -3.60
N ASN A 141 -12.36 -17.63 -2.63
CA ASN A 141 -11.97 -17.66 -1.21
C ASN A 141 -11.76 -16.29 -0.54
N LEU A 142 -12.20 -15.17 -1.15
CA LEU A 142 -12.19 -13.87 -0.50
C LEU A 142 -13.33 -13.80 0.52
N THR A 143 -13.00 -13.44 1.74
CA THR A 143 -13.91 -13.22 2.87
C THR A 143 -13.68 -11.83 3.47
N LEU A 144 -14.61 -11.39 4.32
CA LEU A 144 -14.49 -10.10 4.99
C LEU A 144 -14.48 -10.31 6.51
N ALA A 145 -13.55 -9.65 7.20
CA ALA A 145 -13.53 -9.62 8.66
C ALA A 145 -14.83 -9.00 9.22
N PRO A 146 -15.19 -9.16 10.50
CA PRO A 146 -16.36 -8.54 11.10
C PRO A 146 -16.41 -7.02 10.90
N ASN A 147 -17.60 -6.47 10.65
CA ASN A 147 -17.82 -5.04 10.55
C ASN A 147 -17.96 -4.42 11.95
N LEU A 148 -17.11 -3.46 12.28
CA LEU A 148 -17.16 -2.74 13.55
C LEU A 148 -17.66 -1.29 13.38
N ALA A 149 -18.04 -0.91 12.15
CA ALA A 149 -18.57 0.41 11.80
C ALA A 149 -17.64 1.57 12.20
N ARG A 150 -16.31 1.40 12.03
CA ARG A 150 -15.29 2.38 12.39
C ARG A 150 -15.26 3.54 11.39
N GLY A 151 -14.67 4.64 11.85
CA GLY A 151 -14.46 5.86 11.08
C GLY A 151 -15.71 6.73 10.95
N LYS A 152 -15.49 7.96 10.51
CA LYS A 152 -16.59 8.92 10.26
C LYS A 152 -17.52 8.43 9.14
N SER A 153 -18.72 8.97 9.10
CA SER A 153 -19.64 8.71 7.98
C SER A 153 -19.10 9.34 6.72
N VAL A 154 -19.11 8.56 5.63
CA VAL A 154 -18.68 8.96 4.29
C VAL A 154 -19.78 8.66 3.27
N SER A 155 -19.77 9.37 2.15
CA SER A 155 -20.64 9.13 1.00
C SER A 155 -19.76 8.88 -0.22
N VAL A 156 -20.00 7.77 -0.91
CA VAL A 156 -19.22 7.34 -2.08
C VAL A 156 -20.14 7.18 -3.26
N SER A 157 -19.76 7.74 -4.41
CA SER A 157 -20.48 7.65 -5.68
C SER A 157 -19.43 7.48 -6.79
N GLU A 158 -19.25 6.25 -7.27
CA GLU A 158 -18.14 5.91 -8.18
C GLU A 158 -18.61 5.06 -9.38
N ARG A 159 -17.84 5.17 -10.45
CA ARG A 159 -18.05 4.40 -11.68
C ARG A 159 -16.72 4.16 -12.39
N PHE A 160 -16.36 2.90 -12.59
CA PHE A 160 -15.14 2.46 -13.27
C PHE A 160 -13.85 3.04 -12.68
N THR A 161 -13.90 3.50 -11.43
CA THR A 161 -12.74 3.88 -10.65
C THR A 161 -12.08 2.61 -10.10
N ASN A 162 -10.78 2.63 -9.94
CA ASN A 162 -10.06 1.51 -9.31
C ASN A 162 -10.52 1.33 -7.85
N ILE A 163 -10.78 0.08 -7.43
CA ILE A 163 -11.26 -0.20 -6.07
C ILE A 163 -10.24 0.24 -5.02
N LEU A 164 -8.94 0.00 -5.26
CA LEU A 164 -7.88 0.41 -4.35
C LEU A 164 -7.88 1.93 -4.13
N GLU A 165 -8.00 2.72 -5.20
CA GLU A 165 -8.04 4.19 -5.11
C GLU A 165 -9.22 4.68 -4.28
N VAL A 166 -10.41 4.08 -4.47
CA VAL A 166 -11.59 4.42 -3.68
C VAL A 166 -11.37 4.09 -2.20
N LEU A 167 -10.81 2.92 -1.91
CA LEU A 167 -10.51 2.50 -0.54
C LEU A 167 -9.46 3.41 0.11
N GLN A 168 -8.41 3.79 -0.61
CA GLN A 168 -7.38 4.72 -0.12
C GLN A 168 -7.97 6.09 0.25
N ALA A 169 -8.84 6.63 -0.61
CA ALA A 169 -9.52 7.90 -0.32
C ALA A 169 -10.39 7.82 0.95
N GLN A 170 -11.14 6.73 1.14
CA GLN A 170 -11.97 6.56 2.33
C GLN A 170 -11.13 6.29 3.58
N ALA A 171 -10.08 5.49 3.46
CA ALA A 171 -9.16 5.19 4.56
C ALA A 171 -8.43 6.45 5.05
N THR A 172 -7.92 7.28 4.14
CA THR A 172 -7.29 8.56 4.45
C THR A 172 -8.27 9.48 5.17
N ALA A 173 -9.47 9.67 4.61
CA ALA A 173 -10.50 10.54 5.18
C ALA A 173 -10.95 10.11 6.58
N ALA A 174 -10.87 8.82 6.92
CA ALA A 174 -11.34 8.26 8.18
C ALA A 174 -10.22 7.76 9.11
N THR A 175 -8.95 7.95 8.74
CA THR A 175 -7.76 7.47 9.47
C THR A 175 -7.83 5.96 9.72
N LEU A 176 -8.22 5.21 8.69
CA LEU A 176 -8.33 3.76 8.72
C LEU A 176 -7.20 3.09 7.93
N LEU A 177 -6.95 1.85 8.27
CA LEU A 177 -6.05 0.94 7.56
C LEU A 177 -6.87 -0.19 6.98
N PHE A 178 -6.47 -0.67 5.79
CA PHE A 178 -7.06 -1.86 5.21
C PHE A 178 -5.97 -2.77 4.63
N THR A 179 -6.29 -4.03 4.51
CA THR A 179 -5.41 -5.03 3.87
C THR A 179 -6.20 -6.29 3.52
N VAL A 180 -5.75 -6.97 2.48
CA VAL A 180 -6.13 -8.36 2.18
C VAL A 180 -4.97 -9.27 2.59
N ARG A 181 -5.26 -10.24 3.47
CA ARG A 181 -4.25 -11.21 3.92
C ARG A 181 -4.81 -12.62 3.92
N GLN A 182 -3.96 -13.58 3.66
CA GLN A 182 -4.34 -14.97 3.81
C GLN A 182 -4.50 -15.33 5.30
N ALA A 183 -5.64 -15.92 5.64
CA ALA A 183 -5.96 -16.48 6.96
C ALA A 183 -6.41 -17.93 6.78
N GLY A 184 -5.54 -18.89 7.09
CA GLY A 184 -5.78 -20.29 6.73
C GLY A 184 -5.85 -20.47 5.22
N ASN A 185 -6.98 -20.97 4.72
CA ASN A 185 -7.21 -21.22 3.29
C ASN A 185 -8.12 -20.18 2.63
N VAL A 186 -8.26 -19.01 3.24
CA VAL A 186 -9.05 -17.90 2.69
C VAL A 186 -8.23 -16.62 2.65
N LEU A 187 -8.55 -15.75 1.71
CA LEU A 187 -8.15 -14.35 1.72
C LEU A 187 -9.14 -13.59 2.60
N GLN A 188 -8.67 -12.70 3.44
CA GLN A 188 -9.54 -11.91 4.29
C GLN A 188 -9.26 -10.43 4.13
N PHE A 189 -10.24 -9.69 3.63
CA PHE A 189 -10.24 -8.23 3.68
C PHE A 189 -10.52 -7.75 5.10
N ARG A 190 -9.63 -6.92 5.62
CA ARG A 190 -9.68 -6.38 6.99
C ARG A 190 -9.59 -4.87 6.96
N VAL A 191 -10.29 -4.24 7.88
CA VAL A 191 -10.15 -2.81 8.16
C VAL A 191 -9.78 -2.66 9.64
N SER A 192 -8.89 -1.75 9.96
CA SER A 192 -8.47 -1.43 11.33
C SER A 192 -8.24 0.07 11.49
N GLU A 193 -8.09 0.53 12.70
CA GLU A 193 -7.69 1.89 13.00
C GLU A 193 -6.16 2.03 13.04
N SER A 194 -5.66 3.17 12.61
CA SER A 194 -4.27 3.56 12.84
C SER A 194 -4.05 3.77 14.34
N ARG A 195 -3.03 3.14 14.91
CA ARG A 195 -2.68 3.34 16.33
C ARG A 195 -1.91 4.63 16.49
N ASP A 196 -2.32 5.48 17.42
CA ASP A 196 -1.52 6.64 17.83
C ASP A 196 -0.50 6.22 18.88
N LEU A 197 0.72 6.01 18.45
CA LEU A 197 1.86 5.62 19.27
C LEU A 197 2.88 6.75 19.45
N VAL A 198 2.53 8.00 19.15
CA VAL A 198 3.42 9.18 19.21
C VAL A 198 4.13 9.33 20.56
N LYS A 199 3.45 8.97 21.66
CA LYS A 199 4.03 9.02 23.01
C LYS A 199 4.84 7.77 23.37
N ALA A 200 4.46 6.61 22.86
CA ALA A 200 5.02 5.31 23.20
C ALA A 200 6.21 4.93 22.31
N VAL A 201 6.16 5.25 21.02
CA VAL A 201 7.19 4.92 20.05
C VAL A 201 7.91 6.19 19.62
N ARG A 202 9.15 6.34 20.13
CA ARG A 202 10.05 7.44 19.79
C ARG A 202 11.34 6.88 19.26
N LEU A 203 11.50 6.94 17.94
CA LEU A 203 12.72 6.52 17.26
C LEU A 203 13.65 7.72 17.16
N THR A 204 14.86 7.60 17.72
CA THR A 204 15.84 8.68 17.77
C THR A 204 17.23 8.16 17.44
N ARG A 205 18.11 9.03 16.97
CA ARG A 205 19.54 8.69 16.85
C ARG A 205 20.16 8.43 18.23
N HIS A 206 19.75 9.20 19.22
CA HIS A 206 20.28 9.09 20.58
C HIS A 206 20.02 7.72 21.22
N ASN A 207 18.86 7.11 20.98
CA ASN A 207 18.55 5.76 21.50
C ASN A 207 19.02 4.64 20.58
N GLY A 208 19.68 4.97 19.45
CA GLY A 208 20.21 4.01 18.50
C GLY A 208 19.16 3.43 17.52
N ALA A 209 17.89 3.83 17.63
CA ALA A 209 16.82 3.29 16.76
C ALA A 209 16.86 3.88 15.34
N VAL A 210 17.49 5.02 15.13
CA VAL A 210 17.66 5.67 13.83
C VAL A 210 19.12 5.65 13.41
N GLY A 211 19.42 5.03 12.29
CA GLY A 211 20.74 5.04 11.63
C GLY A 211 20.89 6.22 10.66
N GLU A 212 21.29 5.92 9.42
CA GLU A 212 21.32 6.93 8.36
C GLU A 212 19.92 7.39 8.01
N TYR A 213 19.75 8.68 7.69
CA TYR A 213 18.46 9.23 7.32
C TYR A 213 18.56 10.29 6.22
N SER A 214 17.48 10.51 5.52
CA SER A 214 17.24 11.61 4.60
C SER A 214 15.88 12.24 4.86
N THR A 215 15.80 13.55 4.71
CA THR A 215 14.54 14.31 4.78
C THR A 215 14.20 14.87 3.41
N GLU A 216 12.94 14.81 3.03
CA GLU A 216 12.46 15.36 1.78
C GLU A 216 11.29 16.31 2.07
N ARG A 217 11.33 17.51 1.50
CA ARG A 217 10.21 18.45 1.46
C ARG A 217 9.87 18.71 -0.01
N LYS A 218 8.65 18.40 -0.39
CA LYS A 218 8.13 18.62 -1.75
C LYS A 218 7.12 19.75 -1.74
N ALA A 219 7.31 20.68 -2.67
CA ALA A 219 6.35 21.77 -2.89
C ALA A 219 4.95 21.21 -3.17
N PRO A 220 3.89 21.92 -2.78
CA PRO A 220 2.53 21.49 -3.04
C PRO A 220 2.26 21.39 -4.56
N ASP A 221 1.64 20.30 -4.96
CA ASP A 221 1.10 20.11 -6.31
C ASP A 221 -0.27 20.79 -6.48
N ALA A 222 -0.91 21.20 -5.37
CA ALA A 222 -2.08 22.07 -5.33
C ALA A 222 -2.08 22.91 -4.05
N THR A 223 -2.31 24.22 -4.17
CA THR A 223 -2.61 25.15 -3.07
C THR A 223 -4.05 25.66 -3.14
N GLU A 224 -4.71 25.39 -4.26
CA GLU A 224 -6.10 25.75 -4.50
C GLU A 224 -6.78 24.67 -5.31
N ALA A 225 -7.94 24.22 -4.87
CA ALA A 225 -8.79 23.29 -5.59
C ALA A 225 -10.11 23.94 -5.96
N ILE A 226 -10.49 23.81 -7.23
CA ILE A 226 -11.79 24.22 -7.76
C ILE A 226 -12.49 22.94 -8.20
N VAL A 227 -13.64 22.65 -7.60
CA VAL A 227 -14.43 21.45 -7.90
C VAL A 227 -15.67 21.82 -8.66
N GLY A 228 -15.88 21.19 -9.83
CA GLY A 228 -17.08 21.36 -10.63
C GLY A 228 -18.06 20.21 -10.43
N GLY A 229 -19.25 20.53 -9.95
CA GLY A 229 -20.37 19.59 -9.75
C GLY A 229 -21.29 19.50 -10.96
N VAL A 230 -22.55 19.17 -10.69
CA VAL A 230 -23.66 19.10 -11.68
C VAL A 230 -23.88 20.43 -12.39
N GLY A 231 -24.27 20.34 -13.65
CA GLY A 231 -24.60 21.49 -14.53
C GLY A 231 -23.58 21.65 -15.65
N SER A 232 -23.83 22.64 -16.51
CA SER A 232 -22.94 22.97 -17.62
C SER A 232 -22.82 24.49 -17.78
N GLY A 233 -21.69 24.95 -18.32
CA GLY A 233 -21.45 26.38 -18.52
C GLY A 233 -21.61 27.18 -17.24
N ALA A 234 -22.30 28.34 -17.33
CA ALA A 234 -22.50 29.26 -16.20
C ALA A 234 -23.44 28.73 -15.10
N THR A 235 -24.22 27.70 -15.37
CA THR A 235 -25.13 27.09 -14.38
C THR A 235 -24.48 25.95 -13.58
N ARG A 236 -23.25 25.60 -13.91
CA ARG A 236 -22.52 24.54 -13.21
C ARG A 236 -22.21 24.94 -11.78
N LYS A 237 -22.56 24.05 -10.82
CA LYS A 237 -22.17 24.23 -9.41
C LYS A 237 -20.66 24.17 -9.27
N MET A 238 -20.07 25.17 -8.65
CA MET A 238 -18.64 25.26 -8.42
C MET A 238 -18.34 25.45 -6.94
N TRP A 239 -17.32 24.77 -6.46
CA TRP A 239 -16.80 24.96 -5.10
C TRP A 239 -15.30 25.25 -5.15
N ARG A 240 -14.83 26.11 -4.24
CA ARG A 240 -13.43 26.52 -4.20
C ARG A 240 -12.92 26.46 -2.77
N VAL A 241 -11.77 25.79 -2.57
CA VAL A 241 -11.01 25.82 -1.32
C VAL A 241 -9.57 26.21 -1.65
N ALA A 242 -8.95 27.04 -0.82
CA ALA A 242 -7.56 27.44 -1.00
C ALA A 242 -6.82 27.43 0.34
N ASN A 243 -5.62 26.90 0.33
CA ASN A 243 -4.67 26.97 1.43
C ASN A 243 -3.71 28.16 1.24
N PRO A 244 -3.07 28.66 2.32
CA PRO A 244 -1.97 29.60 2.21
C PRO A 244 -0.86 29.06 1.31
N VAL A 245 -0.20 29.94 0.57
CA VAL A 245 0.85 29.57 -0.39
C VAL A 245 2.10 29.02 0.28
N GLY A 246 2.32 29.32 1.57
CA GLY A 246 3.45 28.80 2.35
C GLY A 246 4.82 29.29 1.88
N ASP A 247 5.87 28.62 2.36
CA ASP A 247 7.29 29.01 2.12
C ASP A 247 7.71 28.92 0.65
N TRP A 248 7.00 28.11 -0.16
CA TRP A 248 7.29 27.90 -1.57
C TRP A 248 6.88 29.06 -2.48
N GLY A 249 6.10 30.01 -1.98
CA GLY A 249 5.74 31.25 -2.68
C GLY A 249 4.96 31.07 -4.00
N ARG A 250 4.49 29.84 -4.29
CA ARG A 250 3.84 29.50 -5.57
C ARG A 250 2.41 29.05 -5.37
N ARG A 251 1.47 29.77 -6.03
CA ARG A 251 0.07 29.32 -6.10
C ARG A 251 -0.10 28.28 -7.20
N VAL A 252 -0.69 27.13 -6.89
CA VAL A 252 -1.03 26.06 -7.83
C VAL A 252 -2.51 25.75 -7.72
N THR A 253 -3.26 26.05 -8.78
CA THR A 253 -4.70 25.78 -8.84
C THR A 253 -4.96 24.49 -9.60
N LYS A 254 -5.78 23.60 -9.03
CA LYS A 254 -6.25 22.37 -9.66
C LYS A 254 -7.75 22.40 -9.85
N PHE A 255 -8.20 21.83 -10.95
CA PHE A 255 -9.61 21.62 -11.22
C PHE A 255 -9.94 20.13 -11.05
N VAL A 256 -11.00 19.85 -10.27
CA VAL A 256 -11.52 18.50 -10.04
C VAL A 256 -12.93 18.41 -10.62
N ASP A 257 -13.15 17.49 -11.53
CA ASP A 257 -14.43 17.29 -12.17
C ASP A 257 -15.26 16.23 -11.41
N ARG A 258 -16.43 16.66 -10.88
CA ARG A 258 -17.40 15.83 -10.16
C ARG A 258 -18.82 16.04 -10.72
N GLN A 259 -18.99 15.88 -12.04
CA GLN A 259 -20.24 16.16 -12.77
C GLN A 259 -21.49 15.48 -12.20
N SER A 260 -21.33 14.37 -11.51
CA SER A 260 -22.43 13.63 -10.89
C SER A 260 -22.86 14.16 -9.51
N THR A 261 -22.13 15.12 -8.94
CA THR A 261 -22.31 15.60 -7.57
C THR A 261 -23.09 16.90 -7.54
N SER A 262 -24.25 16.91 -6.86
CA SER A 262 -25.09 18.09 -6.64
C SER A 262 -24.96 18.65 -5.21
N SER A 263 -24.39 17.89 -4.29
CA SER A 263 -24.23 18.24 -2.87
C SER A 263 -23.03 19.15 -2.66
N GLU A 264 -23.24 20.30 -2.03
CA GLU A 264 -22.17 21.24 -1.70
C GLU A 264 -21.17 20.65 -0.72
N ASN A 265 -21.62 19.85 0.25
CA ASN A 265 -20.77 19.18 1.21
C ASN A 265 -19.82 18.17 0.51
N GLU A 266 -20.30 17.46 -0.49
CA GLU A 266 -19.46 16.52 -1.26
C GLU A 266 -18.45 17.27 -2.13
N LEU A 267 -18.82 18.41 -2.73
CA LEU A 267 -17.91 19.26 -3.49
C LEU A 267 -16.83 19.86 -2.58
N GLN A 268 -17.22 20.34 -1.40
CA GLN A 268 -16.28 20.83 -0.40
C GLN A 268 -15.32 19.73 0.04
N GLN A 269 -15.82 18.55 0.41
CA GLN A 269 -15.00 17.42 0.82
C GLN A 269 -14.04 16.98 -0.29
N ALA A 270 -14.48 16.99 -1.56
CA ALA A 270 -13.62 16.69 -2.68
C ALA A 270 -12.49 17.71 -2.86
N ALA A 271 -12.76 19.00 -2.64
CA ALA A 271 -11.75 20.05 -2.67
C ALA A 271 -10.74 19.93 -1.53
N GLU A 272 -11.22 19.68 -0.32
CA GLU A 272 -10.37 19.47 0.87
C GLU A 272 -9.47 18.23 0.70
N ASN A 273 -10.03 17.13 0.23
CA ASN A 273 -9.27 15.89 -0.04
C ASN A 273 -8.20 16.13 -1.12
N GLU A 274 -8.50 16.87 -2.19
CA GLU A 274 -7.52 17.20 -3.23
C GLU A 274 -6.36 18.02 -2.65
N LEU A 275 -6.64 19.01 -1.81
CA LEU A 275 -5.61 19.82 -1.17
C LEU A 275 -4.81 19.04 -0.13
N GLU A 276 -5.42 18.11 0.60
CA GLU A 276 -4.72 17.22 1.53
C GLU A 276 -3.77 16.27 0.78
N ASN A 277 -4.24 15.67 -0.31
CA ASN A 277 -3.44 14.74 -1.11
C ASN A 277 -2.32 15.43 -1.91
N LYS A 278 -2.55 16.66 -2.37
CA LYS A 278 -1.64 17.43 -3.24
C LYS A 278 -0.95 18.58 -2.53
N GLY A 279 -1.13 18.74 -1.23
CA GLY A 279 -0.47 19.73 -0.39
C GLY A 279 1.04 19.53 -0.29
N GLU A 280 1.70 20.42 0.45
CA GLU A 280 3.13 20.24 0.78
C GLU A 280 3.34 18.90 1.49
N LYS A 281 4.34 18.16 1.03
CA LYS A 281 4.70 16.86 1.62
C LYS A 281 6.06 16.95 2.27
N ALA A 282 6.15 16.52 3.51
CA ALA A 282 7.39 16.36 4.24
C ALA A 282 7.50 14.91 4.70
N SER A 283 8.58 14.24 4.34
CA SER A 283 8.82 12.86 4.73
C SER A 283 10.24 12.67 5.21
N VAL A 284 10.44 11.64 6.02
CA VAL A 284 11.75 11.17 6.43
C VAL A 284 11.88 9.70 6.07
N THR A 285 12.99 9.36 5.44
CA THR A 285 13.41 7.97 5.20
C THR A 285 14.65 7.70 6.04
N PHE A 286 14.67 6.63 6.79
CA PHE A 286 15.76 6.29 7.69
C PHE A 286 15.96 4.78 7.78
N GLU A 287 17.18 4.40 8.12
CA GLU A 287 17.51 3.04 8.53
C GLU A 287 17.07 2.83 9.97
N ALA A 288 16.19 1.87 10.19
CA ALA A 288 15.64 1.55 11.50
C ALA A 288 16.39 0.37 12.12
N ASN A 289 16.94 0.58 13.31
CA ASN A 289 17.59 -0.44 14.09
C ASN A 289 16.64 -0.94 15.18
N ASP A 290 16.53 -2.27 15.29
CA ASP A 290 15.82 -2.87 16.42
C ASP A 290 16.62 -2.66 17.71
N ILE A 291 15.96 -2.06 18.69
CA ILE A 291 16.50 -1.91 20.05
C ILE A 291 15.63 -2.71 21.04
N PRO A 292 16.15 -3.10 22.22
CA PRO A 292 15.46 -4.01 23.13
C PRO A 292 14.00 -3.64 23.46
N ARG A 293 13.68 -2.34 23.45
CA ARG A 293 12.34 -1.83 23.81
C ARG A 293 11.51 -1.38 22.63
N LEU A 294 12.07 -1.33 21.40
CA LEU A 294 11.36 -0.88 20.19
C LEU A 294 11.77 -1.75 19.01
N ARG A 295 10.92 -2.70 18.66
CA ARG A 295 11.13 -3.61 17.53
C ARG A 295 9.98 -3.50 16.53
N TYR A 296 10.33 -3.39 15.27
CA TYR A 296 9.35 -3.44 14.18
C TYR A 296 8.65 -4.81 14.13
N GLY A 297 7.33 -4.78 13.92
CA GLY A 297 6.49 -5.99 13.90
C GLY A 297 5.95 -6.37 15.28
N ARG A 298 6.63 -6.00 16.37
CA ARG A 298 6.18 -6.25 17.75
C ARG A 298 5.57 -4.99 18.39
N ASP A 299 6.32 -3.90 18.41
CA ASP A 299 5.93 -2.69 19.15
C ASP A 299 5.25 -1.66 18.24
N TYR A 300 5.63 -1.61 16.98
CA TYR A 300 5.05 -0.73 15.97
C TYR A 300 5.10 -1.37 14.58
N GLN A 301 4.26 -0.91 13.66
CA GLN A 301 4.15 -1.43 12.28
C GLN A 301 3.72 -0.33 11.31
N VAL A 302 3.77 -0.63 10.02
CA VAL A 302 3.21 0.25 8.97
C VAL A 302 1.75 0.56 9.26
N GLY A 303 1.38 1.83 9.12
CA GLY A 303 0.07 2.37 9.45
C GLY A 303 -0.04 2.97 10.86
N ASP A 304 0.93 2.74 11.75
CA ASP A 304 0.96 3.39 13.07
C ASP A 304 1.49 4.82 12.98
N LYS A 305 0.95 5.72 13.79
CA LYS A 305 1.47 7.05 13.98
C LYS A 305 2.55 7.04 15.05
N ILE A 306 3.77 7.44 14.70
CA ILE A 306 4.96 7.36 15.56
C ILE A 306 5.71 8.70 15.60
N THR A 307 6.64 8.80 16.52
CA THR A 307 7.58 9.94 16.60
C THR A 307 8.96 9.52 16.11
N VAL A 308 9.50 10.27 15.15
CA VAL A 308 10.90 10.20 14.74
C VAL A 308 11.55 11.51 15.14
N ASN A 309 12.58 11.45 15.98
CA ASN A 309 13.35 12.60 16.43
C ASN A 309 14.74 12.53 15.79
N LEU A 310 14.96 13.40 14.84
CA LEU A 310 16.24 13.70 14.24
C LEU A 310 16.84 14.90 14.97
N ASP A 311 18.14 15.06 14.96
CA ASP A 311 18.86 16.03 15.78
C ASP A 311 18.24 17.44 15.80
N GLU A 312 17.70 17.90 14.66
CA GLU A 312 17.08 19.22 14.49
C GLU A 312 15.58 19.18 14.16
N SER A 313 14.98 17.99 14.01
CA SER A 313 13.61 17.83 13.53
C SER A 313 12.84 16.76 14.29
N LEU A 314 11.67 17.12 14.77
CA LEU A 314 10.71 16.20 15.37
C LEU A 314 9.56 15.96 14.37
N ILE A 315 9.42 14.72 13.92
CA ILE A 315 8.37 14.30 12.99
C ILE A 315 7.42 13.36 13.72
N GLN A 316 6.14 13.69 13.70
CA GLN A 316 5.06 12.89 14.29
C GLN A 316 4.03 12.59 13.21
N ASP A 317 4.19 11.43 12.57
CA ASP A 317 3.32 11.07 11.45
C ASP A 317 3.21 9.55 11.32
N THR A 318 2.41 9.11 10.36
CA THR A 318 2.18 7.71 10.06
C THR A 318 3.39 7.08 9.37
N LEU A 319 3.76 5.89 9.81
CA LEU A 319 4.73 5.04 9.14
C LEU A 319 4.10 4.50 7.84
N GLN A 320 4.51 5.04 6.71
CA GLN A 320 3.91 4.74 5.42
C GLN A 320 4.54 3.54 4.72
N VAL A 321 5.84 3.38 4.85
CA VAL A 321 6.58 2.31 4.17
C VAL A 321 7.61 1.71 5.11
N ALA A 322 7.72 0.39 5.10
CA ALA A 322 8.83 -0.36 5.67
C ALA A 322 9.42 -1.29 4.61
N GLU A 323 10.66 -1.02 4.22
CA GLU A 323 11.45 -1.87 3.32
C GLU A 323 12.37 -2.73 4.17
N MET A 324 12.22 -4.03 4.08
CA MET A 324 13.06 -5.01 4.77
C MET A 324 13.84 -5.82 3.75
N SER A 325 15.13 -5.96 3.98
CA SER A 325 16.00 -6.88 3.24
C SER A 325 16.76 -7.76 4.22
N TRP A 326 16.99 -9.01 3.85
CA TRP A 326 17.73 -9.96 4.66
C TRP A 326 18.56 -10.89 3.80
N ASP A 327 19.72 -11.24 4.30
CA ASP A 327 20.65 -12.19 3.73
C ASP A 327 21.39 -12.95 4.85
N GLU A 328 22.47 -13.64 4.53
CA GLU A 328 23.33 -14.36 5.48
C GLU A 328 23.99 -13.42 6.54
N LYS A 329 24.12 -12.12 6.23
CA LYS A 329 24.76 -11.14 7.13
C LYS A 329 23.79 -10.52 8.12
N GLY A 330 22.49 -10.61 7.88
CA GLY A 330 21.45 -10.11 8.76
C GLY A 330 20.30 -9.42 8.04
N ARG A 331 19.56 -8.62 8.80
CA ARG A 331 18.41 -7.85 8.32
C ARG A 331 18.69 -6.37 8.37
N VAL A 332 18.35 -5.67 7.30
CA VAL A 332 18.30 -4.20 7.25
C VAL A 332 16.86 -3.78 7.05
N THR A 333 16.43 -2.77 7.79
CA THR A 333 15.07 -2.22 7.66
C THR A 333 15.18 -0.72 7.41
N LYS A 334 14.60 -0.24 6.31
CA LYS A 334 14.44 1.18 6.01
C LYS A 334 12.98 1.55 6.15
N MET A 335 12.72 2.70 6.72
CA MET A 335 11.36 3.16 7.01
C MET A 335 11.15 4.56 6.47
N GLN A 336 9.92 4.82 6.01
CA GLN A 336 9.47 6.15 5.61
C GLN A 336 8.28 6.57 6.45
N VAL A 337 8.43 7.71 7.12
CA VAL A 337 7.39 8.35 7.93
C VAL A 337 6.97 9.65 7.25
N GLY A 338 5.68 9.93 7.24
CA GLY A 338 5.06 11.01 6.50
C GLY A 338 4.67 10.61 5.07
N PRO A 339 3.95 11.47 4.35
CA PRO A 339 3.39 11.16 3.04
C PRO A 339 4.47 10.81 2.02
N VAL A 340 4.19 9.81 1.19
CA VAL A 340 5.10 9.39 0.12
C VAL A 340 5.14 10.47 -0.96
N ALA A 341 6.33 11.01 -1.24
CA ALA A 341 6.49 12.16 -2.14
C ALA A 341 6.32 11.80 -3.63
N ASP A 342 6.45 10.54 -4.00
CA ASP A 342 6.46 10.07 -5.39
C ASP A 342 5.43 8.96 -5.62
N GLU A 343 4.24 9.35 -6.07
CA GLU A 343 3.17 8.41 -6.44
C GLU A 343 3.52 7.57 -7.70
N SER A 344 4.46 8.01 -8.54
CA SER A 344 4.88 7.26 -9.72
C SER A 344 5.67 5.98 -9.38
N LYS A 345 6.22 5.92 -8.16
CA LYS A 345 6.87 4.71 -7.61
C LYS A 345 5.88 3.72 -7.01
N LEU A 346 4.62 4.10 -6.91
CA LEU A 346 3.53 3.26 -6.38
C LEU A 346 2.94 2.30 -7.42
N ASN A 347 3.39 2.35 -8.65
CA ASN A 347 2.89 1.44 -9.70
C ASN A 347 3.52 0.06 -9.53
N PRO A 348 2.76 -0.97 -9.10
CA PRO A 348 3.31 -2.27 -8.70
C PRO A 348 3.94 -3.05 -9.86
N SER A 349 3.67 -2.65 -11.11
CA SER A 349 3.95 -3.51 -12.26
C SER A 349 5.34 -3.37 -12.88
N THR A 350 6.15 -2.31 -12.59
CA THR A 350 7.43 -2.20 -13.35
C THR A 350 8.55 -1.39 -12.69
N GLY A 351 8.27 -0.43 -11.81
CA GLY A 351 9.31 0.51 -11.34
C GLY A 351 10.17 0.01 -10.19
N VAL A 352 9.53 -0.52 -9.16
CA VAL A 352 10.20 -0.86 -7.89
C VAL A 352 11.06 -2.11 -8.00
N VAL A 353 10.61 -3.10 -8.77
CA VAL A 353 11.39 -4.33 -9.04
C VAL A 353 12.66 -3.99 -9.83
N LEU A 354 12.59 -3.05 -10.77
CA LEU A 354 13.75 -2.62 -11.58
C LEU A 354 14.78 -1.83 -10.77
N ASP A 355 14.37 -0.99 -9.84
CA ASP A 355 15.30 -0.19 -9.03
C ASP A 355 15.94 -1.01 -7.91
N LEU A 356 15.20 -1.90 -7.28
CA LEU A 356 15.75 -2.90 -6.36
C LEU A 356 16.75 -3.83 -7.09
N TYR A 357 16.41 -4.23 -8.31
CA TYR A 357 17.27 -5.02 -9.18
C TYR A 357 18.58 -4.30 -9.52
N LYS A 358 18.53 -3.00 -9.85
CA LYS A 358 19.72 -2.18 -10.13
C LYS A 358 20.61 -2.02 -8.90
N GLN A 359 20.02 -1.86 -7.71
CA GLN A 359 20.75 -1.74 -6.45
C GLN A 359 21.46 -3.06 -6.09
N ILE A 360 20.76 -4.19 -6.16
CA ILE A 360 21.32 -5.53 -5.91
C ILE A 360 22.46 -5.82 -6.91
N TRP A 361 22.27 -5.52 -8.19
CA TRP A 361 23.31 -5.73 -9.20
C TRP A 361 24.51 -4.78 -9.07
N ALA A 362 24.31 -3.56 -8.59
CA ALA A 362 25.42 -2.65 -8.30
C ALA A 362 26.26 -3.16 -7.12
N GLU A 363 25.61 -3.78 -6.14
CA GLU A 363 26.29 -4.33 -4.95
C GLU A 363 26.99 -5.65 -5.26
N VAL A 364 26.36 -6.53 -6.05
CA VAL A 364 26.99 -7.78 -6.55
C VAL A 364 28.22 -7.46 -7.40
N ARG A 365 28.18 -6.45 -8.27
CA ARG A 365 29.38 -6.03 -9.03
C ARG A 365 30.49 -5.44 -8.14
N ARG A 366 30.16 -4.69 -7.08
CA ARG A 366 31.18 -4.19 -6.13
C ARG A 366 31.87 -5.32 -5.37
N ASN A 367 31.18 -6.41 -5.08
CA ASN A 367 31.73 -7.56 -4.38
C ASN A 367 32.49 -8.54 -5.29
N GLN A 368 32.34 -8.44 -6.61
CA GLN A 368 33.13 -9.25 -7.59
C GLN A 368 34.44 -8.57 -8.03
N THR A 369 34.63 -7.28 -7.66
CA THR A 369 35.84 -6.51 -7.97
C THR A 369 36.77 -6.31 -6.74
N ARG A 370 36.53 -7.05 -5.69
CA ARG A 370 37.44 -7.25 -4.55
C ARG A 370 37.71 -8.76 -4.45
#